data_cfa565dc81ca2f5c28bf57657716f7d3
#
_entry.id   cfa565dc81ca2f5c28bf57657716f7d3
#
_cell.length_a   1.000
_cell.length_b   1.000
_cell.length_c   1.000
_cell.angle_alpha   90.00
_cell.angle_beta   90.00
_cell.angle_gamma   90.00
#
_symmetry.space_group_name_H-M   'P 1'
#
loop_
_entity.id
_entity.type
_entity.pdbx_description
1 polymer ?
#
loop_
_entity_poly.entity_id
_entity_poly.type
_entity_poly.pdbx_seq_one_letter_code
_entity_poly.pdbx_strand_id
1 'polypeptide(L)'
;VWRVCIMPDHIHLIVRVKEDLKGGQAMESLGTEARGGQASALAGGANQAQIGENEAGSIGMTAKREKEMGSLGMVIKGFKMGCNKAYWRIYGMNTAPRKGLFELGYNDKVLLHERQLEGWKKYLDDNPRRLMVKRMNPGLFTVMQNKEVVGRRCQMVGNCFLLDIPDKVAVVVHRRYSEGDLRRLREEWLACGERGGVLVSAAISTKEKEVLREAMNRGYRIVLLRENGFPRLYKPCGESFYACSEGLLLQISPWDYHMEKKTITREQCLELNEMAERIAEGR
;
A
#
# COMPACT_ATOMS: atom_id res chain seq x y z
N VAL A 1 -4.87 12.47 -22.24
CA VAL A 1 -4.01 11.85 -21.23
C VAL A 1 -3.43 12.94 -20.33
N TRP A 2 -3.56 12.78 -19.00
CA TRP A 2 -3.04 13.78 -18.07
C TRP A 2 -1.65 13.43 -17.54
N ARG A 3 -1.39 12.15 -17.35
CA ARG A 3 -0.09 11.64 -16.91
C ARG A 3 0.20 10.28 -17.52
N VAL A 4 1.46 10.03 -17.75
CA VAL A 4 1.99 8.74 -18.23
C VAL A 4 3.19 8.39 -17.37
N CYS A 5 3.28 7.15 -16.93
CA CYS A 5 4.48 6.59 -16.34
C CYS A 5 4.81 5.28 -17.04
N ILE A 6 6.01 5.20 -17.60
CA ILE A 6 6.50 4.01 -18.30
C ILE A 6 7.40 3.26 -17.34
N MET A 7 7.01 2.04 -17.04
CA MET A 7 7.76 1.08 -16.23
C MET A 7 8.37 0.01 -17.15
N PRO A 8 9.37 -0.76 -16.73
CA PRO A 8 10.01 -1.76 -17.59
C PRO A 8 9.07 -2.84 -18.12
N ASP A 9 7.99 -3.14 -17.40
CA ASP A 9 7.06 -4.24 -17.64
C ASP A 9 5.60 -3.79 -17.86
N HIS A 10 5.29 -2.52 -17.59
CA HIS A 10 3.93 -1.98 -17.74
C HIS A 10 3.92 -0.45 -17.93
N ILE A 11 2.75 0.08 -18.28
CA ILE A 11 2.53 1.52 -18.43
C ILE A 11 1.31 1.93 -17.60
N HIS A 12 1.47 2.99 -16.82
CA HIS A 12 0.35 3.66 -16.16
C HIS A 12 -0.09 4.89 -16.93
N LEU A 13 -1.39 5.08 -17.07
CA LEU A 13 -1.99 6.22 -17.73
C LEU A 13 -3.08 6.82 -16.83
N ILE A 14 -3.10 8.14 -16.69
CA ILE A 14 -4.26 8.87 -16.18
C ILE A 14 -4.93 9.53 -17.38
N VAL A 15 -6.17 9.12 -17.69
CA VAL A 15 -6.96 9.65 -18.78
C VAL A 15 -8.21 10.35 -18.24
N ARG A 16 -8.58 11.46 -18.88
CA ARG A 16 -9.87 12.14 -18.65
C ARG A 16 -10.74 11.92 -19.86
N VAL A 17 -11.94 11.43 -19.63
CA VAL A 17 -13.00 11.42 -20.63
C VAL A 17 -13.69 12.78 -20.57
N LYS A 18 -13.69 13.53 -21.67
CA LYS A 18 -14.28 14.88 -21.74
C LYS A 18 -15.70 14.87 -22.29
N GLU A 19 -15.98 13.92 -23.16
CA GLU A 19 -17.26 13.78 -23.87
C GLU A 19 -17.59 12.30 -24.02
N ASP A 20 -18.86 11.96 -24.03
CA ASP A 20 -19.31 10.64 -24.44
C ASP A 20 -18.96 10.44 -25.91
N LEU A 21 -18.13 9.44 -26.20
CA LEU A 21 -17.85 9.06 -27.57
C LEU A 21 -19.15 8.51 -28.17
N LYS A 22 -19.75 9.28 -29.10
CA LYS A 22 -21.00 8.92 -29.79
C LYS A 22 -20.90 7.52 -30.38
N GLY A 23 -21.66 6.58 -29.84
CA GLY A 23 -21.68 5.19 -30.35
C GLY A 23 -22.35 4.15 -29.44
N GLY A 24 -23.00 4.54 -28.35
CA GLY A 24 -23.82 3.65 -27.53
C GLY A 24 -25.06 4.39 -27.05
N GLN A 25 -26.21 3.83 -27.29
CA GLN A 25 -27.50 4.32 -26.78
C GLN A 25 -27.39 4.51 -25.26
N ALA A 26 -27.92 5.63 -24.78
CA ALA A 26 -28.05 5.97 -23.38
C ALA A 26 -28.57 4.76 -22.58
N MET A 27 -27.78 4.27 -21.64
CA MET A 27 -28.32 3.45 -20.58
C MET A 27 -29.06 4.37 -19.62
N GLU A 28 -30.38 4.27 -19.67
CA GLU A 28 -31.29 4.87 -18.70
C GLU A 28 -30.86 4.51 -17.29
N SER A 29 -30.90 5.53 -16.46
CA SER A 29 -30.68 5.52 -15.03
C SER A 29 -31.31 4.34 -14.33
N LEU A 30 -30.53 3.38 -13.87
CA LEU A 30 -30.91 2.49 -12.78
C LEU A 30 -30.65 3.22 -11.47
N GLY A 31 -31.73 3.77 -10.93
CA GLY A 31 -31.78 4.27 -9.57
C GLY A 31 -31.45 3.17 -8.58
N THR A 32 -30.30 3.29 -7.94
CA THR A 32 -29.95 2.51 -6.77
C THR A 32 -30.34 3.31 -5.55
N GLU A 33 -31.46 2.94 -4.93
CA GLU A 33 -31.81 3.35 -3.58
C GLU A 33 -30.70 2.92 -2.63
N ALA A 34 -29.91 3.88 -2.18
CA ALA A 34 -28.97 3.68 -1.09
C ALA A 34 -29.72 3.61 0.22
N ARG A 35 -29.91 2.41 0.75
CA ARG A 35 -30.29 2.22 2.15
C ARG A 35 -29.17 2.72 3.05
N GLY A 36 -29.54 3.66 3.91
CA GLY A 36 -28.66 4.33 4.86
C GLY A 36 -27.98 3.35 5.82
N GLY A 37 -26.66 3.41 5.85
CA GLY A 37 -25.82 2.94 6.92
C GLY A 37 -25.01 4.14 7.39
N GLN A 38 -25.25 4.60 8.61
CA GLN A 38 -24.50 5.68 9.24
C GLN A 38 -23.05 5.30 9.35
N ALA A 39 -22.23 5.89 8.50
CA ALA A 39 -20.77 5.89 8.66
C ALA A 39 -20.41 7.15 9.44
N SER A 40 -20.04 6.98 10.69
CA SER A 40 -19.48 8.02 11.55
C SER A 40 -18.24 8.61 10.87
N ALA A 41 -18.33 9.90 10.57
CA ALA A 41 -17.23 10.68 10.04
C ALA A 41 -16.18 10.87 11.15
N LEU A 42 -15.06 10.19 11.04
CA LEU A 42 -13.81 10.60 11.70
C LEU A 42 -13.00 11.40 10.67
N ALA A 43 -13.04 12.70 10.88
CA ALA A 43 -12.23 13.66 10.16
C ALA A 43 -10.74 13.49 10.48
N GLY A 44 -9.89 13.67 9.48
CA GLY A 44 -8.49 14.00 9.65
C GLY A 44 -7.50 12.84 9.58
N GLY A 45 -7.24 12.39 8.42
CA GLY A 45 -6.08 11.60 8.03
C GLY A 45 -6.13 11.48 6.52
N ALA A 46 -5.10 11.94 5.84
CA ALA A 46 -4.99 11.68 4.43
C ALA A 46 -5.05 10.17 4.24
N ASN A 47 -6.24 9.66 3.91
CA ASN A 47 -6.41 8.31 3.42
C ASN A 47 -5.59 8.24 2.14
N GLN A 48 -4.32 7.90 2.29
CA GLN A 48 -3.57 7.34 1.18
C GLN A 48 -4.37 6.12 0.77
N ALA A 49 -5.04 6.26 -0.38
CA ALA A 49 -5.69 5.14 -1.00
C ALA A 49 -4.68 3.99 -0.98
N GLN A 50 -5.01 2.93 -0.26
CA GLN A 50 -4.33 1.67 -0.42
C GLN A 50 -4.47 1.33 -1.89
N ILE A 51 -3.41 1.60 -2.65
CA ILE A 51 -3.22 1.04 -3.96
C ILE A 51 -2.83 -0.40 -3.69
N GLY A 52 -3.79 -1.17 -3.19
CA GLY A 52 -3.71 -2.61 -3.21
C GLY A 52 -3.76 -2.99 -4.68
N GLU A 53 -2.65 -3.40 -5.22
CA GLU A 53 -2.65 -4.26 -6.39
C GLU A 53 -3.43 -5.50 -5.97
N ASN A 54 -4.74 -5.51 -6.23
CA ASN A 54 -5.53 -6.71 -6.15
C ASN A 54 -5.07 -7.62 -7.29
N GLU A 55 -4.05 -8.40 -7.05
CA GLU A 55 -3.89 -9.67 -7.72
C GLU A 55 -4.91 -10.65 -7.12
N ALA A 56 -6.16 -10.42 -7.41
CA ALA A 56 -7.20 -11.39 -7.15
C ALA A 56 -8.07 -11.47 -8.38
N GLY A 57 -7.88 -12.54 -9.12
CA GLY A 57 -8.89 -13.03 -10.02
C GLY A 57 -8.84 -12.51 -11.44
N SER A 58 -7.75 -12.75 -12.15
CA SER A 58 -7.83 -13.05 -13.58
C SER A 58 -8.48 -14.43 -13.75
N ILE A 59 -9.69 -14.57 -13.22
CA ILE A 59 -10.53 -15.73 -13.58
C ILE A 59 -11.48 -15.27 -14.66
N GLY A 60 -11.15 -15.66 -15.90
CA GLY A 60 -12.16 -15.90 -16.91
C GLY A 60 -12.94 -14.71 -17.43
N MET A 61 -12.27 -13.62 -17.80
CA MET A 61 -12.90 -12.66 -18.73
C MET A 61 -12.72 -13.13 -20.17
N THR A 62 -13.38 -14.27 -20.45
CA THR A 62 -13.49 -14.82 -21.78
C THR A 62 -14.21 -13.86 -22.76
N ALA A 63 -13.91 -14.05 -24.02
CA ALA A 63 -14.37 -13.44 -25.27
C ALA A 63 -15.75 -12.72 -25.34
N LYS A 64 -16.62 -12.84 -24.34
CA LYS A 64 -17.92 -12.18 -24.30
C LYS A 64 -17.84 -10.70 -23.94
N ARG A 65 -16.75 -10.26 -23.25
CA ARG A 65 -16.53 -8.84 -22.89
C ARG A 65 -15.91 -8.01 -24.03
N GLU A 66 -15.40 -8.64 -25.09
CA GLU A 66 -14.89 -7.91 -26.27
C GLU A 66 -16.02 -7.25 -27.10
N LYS A 67 -17.26 -7.73 -26.99
CA LYS A 67 -18.40 -7.15 -27.70
C LYS A 67 -19.00 -5.90 -27.06
N GLU A 68 -18.70 -5.67 -25.79
CA GLU A 68 -19.15 -4.49 -25.01
C GLU A 68 -17.98 -3.58 -24.62
N MET A 69 -16.92 -3.53 -25.41
CA MET A 69 -15.84 -2.58 -25.17
C MET A 69 -16.37 -1.16 -25.36
N GLY A 70 -16.68 -0.52 -24.23
CA GLY A 70 -16.98 0.90 -24.19
C GLY A 70 -15.84 1.74 -24.78
N SER A 71 -16.08 3.01 -24.97
CA SER A 71 -15.17 3.98 -25.60
C SER A 71 -13.71 3.93 -25.05
N LEU A 72 -13.52 3.68 -23.74
CA LEU A 72 -12.20 3.55 -23.13
C LEU A 72 -11.44 2.32 -23.67
N GLY A 73 -12.08 1.16 -23.79
CA GLY A 73 -11.46 -0.05 -24.34
C GLY A 73 -10.94 0.15 -25.75
N MET A 74 -11.69 0.86 -26.59
CA MET A 74 -11.25 1.19 -27.95
C MET A 74 -10.03 2.13 -27.95
N VAL A 75 -10.00 3.12 -27.09
CA VAL A 75 -8.85 4.03 -26.94
C VAL A 75 -7.60 3.26 -26.52
N ILE A 76 -7.71 2.39 -25.51
CA ILE A 76 -6.57 1.56 -25.04
C ILE A 76 -6.12 0.58 -26.13
N LYS A 77 -7.03 -0.03 -26.87
CA LYS A 77 -6.70 -0.89 -28.03
C LYS A 77 -5.93 -0.10 -29.09
N GLY A 78 -6.41 1.07 -29.47
CA GLY A 78 -5.74 1.95 -30.42
C GLY A 78 -4.33 2.36 -29.95
N PHE A 79 -4.18 2.72 -28.68
CA PHE A 79 -2.89 3.02 -28.07
C PHE A 79 -1.92 1.84 -28.18
N LYS A 80 -2.33 0.64 -27.76
CA LYS A 80 -1.49 -0.58 -27.83
C LYS A 80 -1.08 -0.90 -29.28
N MET A 81 -1.99 -0.76 -30.23
CA MET A 81 -1.71 -0.96 -31.65
C MET A 81 -0.69 0.06 -32.18
N GLY A 82 -0.84 1.33 -31.78
CA GLY A 82 0.10 2.40 -32.15
C GLY A 82 1.50 2.12 -31.62
N CYS A 83 1.63 1.74 -30.36
CA CYS A 83 2.92 1.36 -29.74
C CYS A 83 3.55 0.17 -30.47
N ASN A 84 2.79 -0.89 -30.76
CA ASN A 84 3.29 -2.04 -31.50
C ASN A 84 3.83 -1.64 -32.88
N LYS A 85 3.07 -0.86 -33.64
CA LYS A 85 3.50 -0.37 -34.98
C LYS A 85 4.78 0.47 -34.90
N ALA A 86 4.87 1.38 -33.91
CA ALA A 86 6.06 2.20 -33.69
C ALA A 86 7.29 1.35 -33.36
N TYR A 87 7.11 0.38 -32.46
CA TYR A 87 8.16 -0.54 -32.08
C TYR A 87 8.71 -1.34 -33.27
N TRP A 88 7.81 -1.96 -34.06
CA TRP A 88 8.21 -2.76 -35.23
C TRP A 88 8.94 -1.91 -36.26
N ARG A 89 8.50 -0.68 -36.50
CA ARG A 89 9.16 0.27 -37.40
C ARG A 89 10.58 0.62 -36.92
N ILE A 90 10.75 0.88 -35.62
CA ILE A 90 12.07 1.23 -35.04
C ILE A 90 13.05 0.07 -35.16
N TYR A 91 12.58 -1.16 -34.96
CA TYR A 91 13.44 -2.36 -35.02
C TYR A 91 13.49 -3.02 -36.40
N GLY A 92 13.00 -2.34 -37.44
CA GLY A 92 13.07 -2.83 -38.81
C GLY A 92 12.32 -4.14 -39.09
N MET A 93 11.30 -4.44 -38.30
CA MET A 93 10.52 -5.66 -38.42
C MET A 93 9.51 -5.52 -39.59
N ASN A 94 9.73 -6.23 -40.70
CA ASN A 94 8.86 -6.21 -41.86
C ASN A 94 7.55 -6.99 -41.66
N THR A 95 7.53 -7.91 -40.70
CA THR A 95 6.36 -8.72 -40.36
C THR A 95 6.03 -8.57 -38.88
N ALA A 96 4.75 -8.41 -38.57
CA ALA A 96 4.28 -8.33 -37.18
C ALA A 96 4.60 -9.64 -36.45
N PRO A 97 5.33 -9.62 -35.32
CA PRO A 97 5.57 -10.80 -34.53
C PRO A 97 4.25 -11.36 -33.98
N ARG A 98 4.19 -12.67 -33.74
CA ARG A 98 2.99 -13.35 -33.19
C ARG A 98 2.58 -12.79 -31.84
N LYS A 99 3.52 -12.25 -31.05
CA LYS A 99 3.28 -11.65 -29.75
C LYS A 99 3.53 -10.15 -29.81
N GLY A 100 2.56 -9.36 -29.44
CA GLY A 100 2.69 -7.89 -29.31
C GLY A 100 3.47 -7.51 -28.05
N LEU A 101 3.77 -6.21 -27.91
CA LEU A 101 4.44 -5.64 -26.70
C LEU A 101 3.58 -5.79 -25.44
N PHE A 102 2.26 -5.84 -25.59
CA PHE A 102 1.34 -5.83 -24.46
C PHE A 102 0.55 -7.13 -24.40
N GLU A 103 0.27 -7.56 -23.18
CA GLU A 103 -0.69 -8.62 -22.91
C GLU A 103 -2.12 -8.20 -23.25
N LEU A 104 -3.00 -9.18 -23.33
CA LEU A 104 -4.43 -8.95 -23.53
C LEU A 104 -5.04 -8.29 -22.28
N GLY A 105 -6.02 -7.40 -22.50
CA GLY A 105 -6.69 -6.71 -21.41
C GLY A 105 -5.91 -5.50 -20.88
N TYR A 106 -6.43 -4.90 -19.82
CA TYR A 106 -5.84 -3.81 -19.04
C TYR A 106 -6.57 -3.74 -17.69
N ASN A 107 -5.91 -3.15 -16.71
CA ASN A 107 -6.53 -2.85 -15.42
C ASN A 107 -6.92 -1.38 -15.40
N ASP A 108 -8.13 -1.08 -14.97
CA ASP A 108 -8.65 0.28 -14.86
C ASP A 108 -9.19 0.55 -13.46
N LYS A 109 -9.17 1.82 -13.09
CA LYS A 109 -9.77 2.31 -11.86
C LYS A 109 -10.36 3.69 -12.10
N VAL A 110 -11.65 3.83 -11.79
CA VAL A 110 -12.33 5.12 -11.86
C VAL A 110 -11.99 5.94 -10.61
N LEU A 111 -11.59 7.19 -10.82
CA LEU A 111 -11.36 8.15 -9.73
C LEU A 111 -12.66 8.90 -9.48
N LEU A 112 -13.24 8.70 -8.31
CA LEU A 112 -14.55 9.25 -7.94
C LEU A 112 -14.47 10.64 -7.31
N HIS A 113 -13.29 11.04 -6.84
CA HIS A 113 -13.07 12.30 -6.13
C HIS A 113 -11.82 13.02 -6.62
N GLU A 114 -11.86 14.34 -6.75
CA GLU A 114 -10.72 15.16 -7.21
C GLU A 114 -9.44 14.97 -6.37
N ARG A 115 -9.59 14.81 -5.05
CA ARG A 115 -8.45 14.56 -4.14
C ARG A 115 -7.67 13.29 -4.48
N GLN A 116 -8.32 12.29 -5.07
CA GLN A 116 -7.66 11.05 -5.51
C GLN A 116 -6.71 11.31 -6.67
N LEU A 117 -7.06 12.24 -7.56
CA LEU A 117 -6.26 12.56 -8.74
C LEU A 117 -4.85 13.03 -8.39
N GLU A 118 -4.72 13.93 -7.44
CA GLU A 118 -3.40 14.43 -7.02
C GLU A 118 -2.55 13.32 -6.39
N GLY A 119 -3.15 12.47 -5.57
CA GLY A 119 -2.49 11.29 -5.02
C GLY A 119 -1.97 10.35 -6.12
N TRP A 120 -2.78 10.11 -7.15
CA TRP A 120 -2.39 9.26 -8.29
C TRP A 120 -1.31 9.89 -9.17
N LYS A 121 -1.37 11.20 -9.41
CA LYS A 121 -0.29 11.90 -10.12
C LYS A 121 1.04 11.74 -9.38
N LYS A 122 1.04 12.04 -8.07
CA LYS A 122 2.24 11.88 -7.22
C LYS A 122 2.75 10.44 -7.23
N TYR A 123 1.85 9.44 -7.17
CA TYR A 123 2.23 8.04 -7.27
C TYR A 123 2.90 7.71 -8.61
N LEU A 124 2.34 8.17 -9.73
CA LEU A 124 2.91 7.93 -11.05
C LEU A 124 4.30 8.59 -11.21
N ASP A 125 4.44 9.81 -10.73
CA ASP A 125 5.68 10.56 -10.80
C ASP A 125 6.80 9.91 -9.96
N ASP A 126 6.46 9.31 -8.82
CA ASP A 126 7.40 8.65 -7.90
C ASP A 126 7.68 7.17 -8.23
N ASN A 127 6.84 6.54 -9.04
CA ASN A 127 6.89 5.10 -9.29
C ASN A 127 8.26 4.60 -9.85
N PRO A 128 8.90 5.28 -10.82
CA PRO A 128 10.23 4.87 -11.31
C PRO A 128 11.30 4.89 -10.22
N ARG A 129 11.28 5.95 -9.38
CA ARG A 129 12.21 6.07 -8.25
C ARG A 129 12.00 4.95 -7.23
N ARG A 130 10.75 4.64 -6.90
CA ARG A 130 10.41 3.55 -5.97
C ARG A 130 10.86 2.19 -6.50
N LEU A 131 10.72 1.94 -7.78
CA LEU A 131 11.22 0.72 -8.39
C LEU A 131 12.75 0.62 -8.28
N MET A 132 13.46 1.72 -8.57
CA MET A 132 14.92 1.77 -8.44
C MET A 132 15.36 1.49 -7.00
N VAL A 133 14.79 2.19 -6.01
CA VAL A 133 15.09 2.00 -4.58
C VAL A 133 14.87 0.55 -4.15
N LYS A 134 13.75 -0.05 -4.58
CA LYS A 134 13.44 -1.46 -4.29
C LYS A 134 14.48 -2.41 -4.90
N ARG A 135 14.92 -2.16 -6.12
CA ARG A 135 15.94 -2.98 -6.80
C ARG A 135 17.32 -2.88 -6.15
N MET A 136 17.65 -1.70 -5.62
CA MET A 136 18.91 -1.48 -4.90
C MET A 136 18.92 -2.11 -3.50
N ASN A 137 17.76 -2.25 -2.86
CA ASN A 137 17.60 -2.74 -1.49
C ASN A 137 16.59 -3.89 -1.40
N PRO A 138 16.79 -5.00 -2.12
CA PRO A 138 15.78 -6.07 -2.18
C PRO A 138 15.49 -6.68 -0.80
N GLY A 139 16.47 -6.76 0.10
CA GLY A 139 16.31 -7.30 1.45
C GLY A 139 15.31 -6.53 2.30
N LEU A 140 15.19 -5.20 2.11
CA LEU A 140 14.25 -4.36 2.86
C LEU A 140 12.80 -4.47 2.36
N PHE A 141 12.59 -5.07 1.19
CA PHE A 141 11.26 -5.17 0.54
C PHE A 141 10.81 -6.61 0.30
N THR A 142 11.57 -7.58 0.78
CA THR A 142 11.23 -9.00 0.67
C THR A 142 10.49 -9.44 1.92
N VAL A 143 9.37 -10.16 1.73
CA VAL A 143 8.65 -10.79 2.84
C VAL A 143 9.45 -11.97 3.35
N MET A 144 9.94 -11.87 4.57
CA MET A 144 10.61 -12.95 5.29
C MET A 144 9.56 -13.78 6.01
N GLN A 145 9.52 -15.08 5.73
CA GLN A 145 8.55 -16.02 6.30
C GLN A 145 9.17 -16.79 7.48
N ASN A 146 8.31 -17.26 8.38
CA ASN A 146 8.67 -18.16 9.48
C ASN A 146 9.83 -17.66 10.35
N LYS A 147 9.90 -16.37 10.62
CA LYS A 147 10.87 -15.80 11.52
C LYS A 147 10.37 -15.90 12.96
N GLU A 148 11.23 -16.34 13.86
CA GLU A 148 10.89 -16.39 15.28
C GLU A 148 11.11 -15.02 15.92
N VAL A 149 10.08 -14.48 16.54
CA VAL A 149 10.13 -13.22 17.29
C VAL A 149 9.37 -13.41 18.59
N VAL A 150 10.04 -13.25 19.73
CA VAL A 150 9.51 -13.46 21.09
C VAL A 150 8.73 -14.78 21.26
N GLY A 151 9.28 -15.88 20.70
CA GLY A 151 8.69 -17.22 20.77
C GLY A 151 7.52 -17.46 19.83
N ARG A 152 7.27 -16.57 18.85
CA ARG A 152 6.21 -16.71 17.85
C ARG A 152 6.77 -16.75 16.42
N ARG A 153 6.15 -17.54 15.57
CA ARG A 153 6.44 -17.53 14.15
C ARG A 153 5.76 -16.32 13.50
N CYS A 154 6.55 -15.50 12.83
CA CYS A 154 6.10 -14.24 12.25
C CYS A 154 6.52 -14.13 10.79
N GLN A 155 5.78 -13.30 10.07
CA GLN A 155 6.18 -12.73 8.81
C GLN A 155 6.78 -11.35 9.06
N MET A 156 7.83 -10.97 8.32
CA MET A 156 8.51 -9.70 8.51
C MET A 156 8.85 -9.04 7.18
N VAL A 157 8.81 -7.71 7.15
CA VAL A 157 9.27 -6.87 6.02
C VAL A 157 9.96 -5.64 6.55
N GLY A 158 11.16 -5.36 6.06
CA GLY A 158 11.95 -4.21 6.48
C GLY A 158 13.29 -4.59 7.10
N ASN A 159 13.82 -3.70 7.91
CA ASN A 159 15.11 -3.87 8.53
C ASN A 159 15.01 -4.72 9.82
N CYS A 160 15.32 -6.01 9.72
CA CYS A 160 15.27 -6.93 10.87
C CYS A 160 16.31 -6.61 11.97
N PHE A 161 17.40 -5.92 11.65
CA PHE A 161 18.41 -5.51 12.65
C PHE A 161 17.87 -4.53 13.70
N LEU A 162 16.68 -3.96 13.47
CA LEU A 162 16.03 -3.13 14.50
C LEU A 162 15.66 -3.93 15.75
N LEU A 163 15.52 -5.25 15.64
CA LEU A 163 15.27 -6.12 16.79
C LEU A 163 16.52 -6.30 17.68
N ASP A 164 17.71 -6.09 17.13
CA ASP A 164 18.97 -6.26 17.84
C ASP A 164 19.40 -4.99 18.62
N ILE A 165 18.74 -3.86 18.37
CA ILE A 165 19.01 -2.60 19.08
C ILE A 165 18.53 -2.75 20.53
N PRO A 166 19.39 -2.50 21.56
CA PRO A 166 19.02 -2.73 22.95
C PRO A 166 18.03 -1.70 23.49
N ASP A 167 18.15 -0.41 23.11
CA ASP A 167 17.25 0.65 23.55
C ASP A 167 15.94 0.58 22.74
N LYS A 168 14.91 -0.02 23.32
CA LYS A 168 13.57 -0.17 22.72
C LYS A 168 12.51 0.24 23.73
N VAL A 169 11.42 0.80 23.23
CA VAL A 169 10.27 1.15 24.06
C VAL A 169 8.96 0.73 23.38
N ALA A 170 8.06 0.14 24.16
CA ALA A 170 6.72 -0.19 23.69
C ALA A 170 5.83 1.06 23.72
N VAL A 171 5.27 1.44 22.56
CA VAL A 171 4.28 2.51 22.43
C VAL A 171 2.90 1.88 22.48
N VAL A 172 2.38 1.71 23.69
CA VAL A 172 1.08 1.08 23.98
C VAL A 172 0.27 2.02 24.86
N VAL A 173 -0.97 2.31 24.43
CA VAL A 173 -1.87 3.20 25.16
C VAL A 173 -2.98 2.41 25.83
N HIS A 174 -2.97 2.38 27.15
CA HIS A 174 -4.01 1.76 27.94
C HIS A 174 -5.17 2.73 28.23
N ARG A 175 -6.39 2.21 28.26
CA ARG A 175 -7.61 3.01 28.49
C ARG A 175 -7.64 3.76 29.81
N ARG A 176 -6.79 3.38 30.78
CA ARG A 176 -6.73 3.98 32.12
C ARG A 176 -5.79 5.18 32.22
N TYR A 177 -5.02 5.48 31.17
CA TYR A 177 -4.10 6.61 31.19
C TYR A 177 -4.86 7.94 31.17
N SER A 178 -4.46 8.84 32.08
CA SER A 178 -4.90 10.22 32.05
C SER A 178 -4.22 10.99 30.90
N GLU A 179 -4.74 12.15 30.56
CA GLU A 179 -4.07 13.04 29.56
C GLU A 179 -2.66 13.46 30.04
N GLY A 180 -2.44 13.60 31.36
CA GLY A 180 -1.13 13.88 31.93
C GLY A 180 -0.14 12.72 31.74
N ASP A 181 -0.61 11.49 31.98
CA ASP A 181 0.20 10.28 31.76
C ASP A 181 0.56 10.14 30.29
N LEU A 182 -0.40 10.34 29.39
CA LEU A 182 -0.17 10.25 27.95
C LEU A 182 0.85 11.28 27.46
N ARG A 183 0.84 12.50 28.00
CA ARG A 183 1.82 13.54 27.66
C ARG A 183 3.23 13.10 28.08
N ARG A 184 3.40 12.66 29.33
CA ARG A 184 4.68 12.18 29.84
C ARG A 184 5.21 10.98 29.05
N LEU A 185 4.36 9.96 28.83
CA LEU A 185 4.73 8.77 28.07
C LEU A 185 5.13 9.12 26.62
N ARG A 186 4.40 10.05 25.97
CA ARG A 186 4.76 10.50 24.64
C ARG A 186 6.15 11.13 24.61
N GLU A 187 6.49 11.96 25.59
CA GLU A 187 7.81 12.56 25.71
C GLU A 187 8.89 11.47 25.91
N GLU A 188 8.65 10.48 26.77
CA GLU A 188 9.56 9.35 27.01
C GLU A 188 9.76 8.51 25.73
N TRP A 189 8.69 8.20 24.98
CA TRP A 189 8.77 7.45 23.74
C TRP A 189 9.57 8.19 22.67
N LEU A 190 9.28 9.47 22.48
CA LEU A 190 10.02 10.28 21.49
C LEU A 190 11.48 10.50 21.89
N ALA A 191 11.77 10.64 23.17
CA ALA A 191 13.15 10.73 23.68
C ALA A 191 13.94 9.44 23.43
N CYS A 192 13.31 8.26 23.51
CA CYS A 192 13.94 6.99 23.10
C CYS A 192 14.33 7.05 21.61
N GLY A 193 13.42 7.47 20.73
CA GLY A 193 13.70 7.62 19.30
C GLY A 193 14.82 8.62 19.01
N GLU A 194 14.84 9.75 19.71
CA GLU A 194 15.87 10.79 19.59
C GLU A 194 17.27 10.27 19.94
N ARG A 195 17.38 9.39 20.94
CA ARG A 195 18.65 8.73 21.30
C ARG A 195 19.05 7.61 20.34
N GLY A 196 18.25 7.37 19.28
CA GLY A 196 18.48 6.30 18.31
C GLY A 196 17.93 4.94 18.73
N GLY A 197 17.09 4.90 19.76
CA GLY A 197 16.34 3.72 20.15
C GLY A 197 15.20 3.40 19.18
N VAL A 198 14.44 2.36 19.48
CA VAL A 198 13.39 1.82 18.61
C VAL A 198 12.02 1.91 19.29
N LEU A 199 11.04 2.49 18.61
CA LEU A 199 9.65 2.51 19.05
C LEU A 199 8.94 1.25 18.53
N VAL A 200 8.35 0.47 19.40
CA VAL A 200 7.63 -0.77 19.07
C VAL A 200 6.14 -0.58 19.32
N SER A 201 5.29 -0.75 18.32
CA SER A 201 3.85 -0.55 18.48
C SER A 201 3.03 -1.32 17.47
N ALA A 202 1.79 -1.62 17.83
CA ALA A 202 0.77 -2.12 16.90
C ALA A 202 -0.06 -1.00 16.26
N ALA A 203 0.11 0.26 16.67
CA ALA A 203 -0.64 1.40 16.16
C ALA A 203 -2.17 1.20 16.21
N ILE A 204 -2.69 0.66 17.30
CA ILE A 204 -4.11 0.34 17.46
C ILE A 204 -4.91 1.61 17.71
N SER A 205 -4.52 2.37 18.74
CA SER A 205 -5.21 3.60 19.13
C SER A 205 -4.80 4.80 18.25
N THR A 206 -5.65 5.84 18.26
CA THR A 206 -5.35 7.11 17.57
C THR A 206 -4.09 7.76 18.13
N LYS A 207 -3.89 7.70 19.46
CA LYS A 207 -2.72 8.28 20.11
C LYS A 207 -1.42 7.57 19.74
N GLU A 208 -1.41 6.25 19.66
CA GLU A 208 -0.26 5.49 19.15
C GLU A 208 0.08 5.86 17.71
N LYS A 209 -0.95 5.97 16.84
CA LYS A 209 -0.77 6.39 15.45
C LYS A 209 -0.18 7.80 15.31
N GLU A 210 -0.59 8.74 16.18
CA GLU A 210 -0.05 10.08 16.24
C GLU A 210 1.44 10.08 16.60
N VAL A 211 1.81 9.32 17.64
CA VAL A 211 3.21 9.18 18.08
C VAL A 211 4.08 8.55 16.98
N LEU A 212 3.60 7.46 16.37
CA LEU A 212 4.37 6.79 15.30
C LEU A 212 4.50 7.66 14.04
N ARG A 213 3.47 8.43 13.69
CA ARG A 213 3.57 9.38 12.56
C ARG A 213 4.62 10.45 12.84
N GLU A 214 4.64 10.99 14.06
CA GLU A 214 5.66 11.96 14.46
C GLU A 214 7.05 11.33 14.45
N ALA A 215 7.20 10.12 14.97
CA ALA A 215 8.45 9.37 14.96
C ALA A 215 8.95 9.12 13.52
N MET A 216 8.06 8.74 12.58
CA MET A 216 8.41 8.59 11.17
C MET A 216 8.88 9.92 10.55
N ASN A 217 8.18 11.02 10.83
CA ASN A 217 8.55 12.34 10.32
C ASN A 217 9.91 12.84 10.85
N ARG A 218 10.29 12.39 12.04
CA ARG A 218 11.60 12.70 12.65
C ARG A 218 12.70 11.70 12.22
N GLY A 219 12.38 10.68 11.44
CA GLY A 219 13.33 9.65 11.03
C GLY A 219 13.73 8.69 12.15
N TYR A 220 12.85 8.46 13.12
CA TYR A 220 13.11 7.52 14.19
C TYR A 220 12.85 6.07 13.75
N ARG A 221 13.51 5.12 14.44
CA ARG A 221 13.41 3.69 14.16
C ARG A 221 12.14 3.11 14.75
N ILE A 222 11.42 2.32 13.95
CA ILE A 222 10.10 1.80 14.33
C ILE A 222 10.01 0.31 14.00
N VAL A 223 9.51 -0.47 14.96
CA VAL A 223 8.97 -1.81 14.75
C VAL A 223 7.45 -1.72 14.81
N LEU A 224 6.78 -1.98 13.70
CA LEU A 224 5.33 -1.89 13.57
C LEU A 224 4.72 -3.29 13.51
N LEU A 225 3.91 -3.63 14.50
CA LEU A 225 3.16 -4.88 14.53
C LEU A 225 1.87 -4.74 13.71
N ARG A 226 1.54 -5.76 12.91
CA ARG A 226 0.41 -5.75 11.98
C ARG A 226 -0.58 -6.85 12.32
N GLU A 227 -1.85 -6.53 12.21
CA GLU A 227 -2.99 -7.43 12.45
C GLU A 227 -3.25 -8.45 11.34
N ASN A 228 -2.57 -8.33 10.23
CA ASN A 228 -2.67 -9.24 9.09
C ASN A 228 -1.28 -9.53 8.54
N GLY A 229 -1.08 -10.71 8.01
CA GLY A 229 0.16 -11.08 7.34
C GLY A 229 0.41 -10.29 6.05
N PHE A 230 1.47 -10.65 5.36
CA PHE A 230 1.89 -9.96 4.14
C PHE A 230 1.68 -10.86 2.92
N PRO A 231 1.00 -10.38 1.85
CA PRO A 231 0.98 -11.11 0.60
C PRO A 231 2.40 -11.27 0.03
N ARG A 232 2.62 -12.29 -0.77
CA ARG A 232 3.95 -12.62 -1.33
C ARG A 232 4.64 -11.43 -2.01
N LEU A 233 3.88 -10.57 -2.66
CA LEU A 233 4.39 -9.37 -3.36
C LEU A 233 4.10 -8.08 -2.58
N TYR A 234 4.06 -8.17 -1.26
CA TYR A 234 3.81 -7.01 -0.42
C TYR A 234 4.81 -5.88 -0.68
N LYS A 235 4.30 -4.67 -0.75
CA LYS A 235 5.09 -3.43 -0.84
C LYS A 235 4.57 -2.44 0.18
N PRO A 236 5.40 -1.94 1.09
CA PRO A 236 5.01 -0.82 1.93
C PRO A 236 4.56 0.36 1.06
N CYS A 237 3.59 1.13 1.52
CA CYS A 237 3.09 2.29 0.78
C CYS A 237 3.31 3.59 1.56
N GLY A 238 3.25 4.72 0.86
CA GLY A 238 3.36 6.04 1.45
C GLY A 238 4.62 6.24 2.29
N GLU A 239 4.48 6.81 3.46
CA GLU A 239 5.57 7.09 4.41
C GLU A 239 6.30 5.81 4.83
N SER A 240 5.58 4.69 4.99
CA SER A 240 6.18 3.41 5.32
C SER A 240 7.15 2.90 4.25
N PHE A 241 6.95 3.24 2.97
CA PHE A 241 7.90 2.89 1.92
C PHE A 241 9.24 3.61 2.12
N TYR A 242 9.18 4.90 2.41
CA TYR A 242 10.40 5.71 2.63
C TYR A 242 11.13 5.28 3.89
N ALA A 243 10.42 5.14 5.02
CA ALA A 243 11.01 4.65 6.26
C ALA A 243 11.64 3.25 6.09
N CYS A 244 10.99 2.36 5.31
CA CYS A 244 11.55 1.06 4.98
C CYS A 244 12.82 1.19 4.11
N SER A 245 12.81 2.07 3.09
CA SER A 245 13.95 2.28 2.18
C SER A 245 15.19 2.85 2.89
N GLU A 246 14.99 3.57 3.96
CA GLU A 246 16.03 4.15 4.83
C GLU A 246 16.48 3.19 5.94
N GLY A 247 15.88 2.00 6.02
CA GLY A 247 16.18 1.02 7.06
C GLY A 247 15.62 1.37 8.43
N LEU A 248 14.71 2.31 8.51
CA LEU A 248 14.11 2.83 9.76
C LEU A 248 12.84 2.09 10.18
N LEU A 249 12.32 1.20 9.33
CA LEU A 249 11.08 0.48 9.58
C LEU A 249 11.25 -1.04 9.46
N LEU A 250 10.73 -1.75 10.44
CA LEU A 250 10.43 -3.17 10.38
C LEU A 250 8.94 -3.37 10.62
N GLN A 251 8.28 -4.10 9.75
CA GLN A 251 6.89 -4.52 9.95
C GLN A 251 6.87 -6.02 10.27
N ILE A 252 6.10 -6.42 11.28
CA ILE A 252 5.99 -7.80 11.77
C ILE A 252 4.52 -8.18 11.87
N SER A 253 4.16 -9.38 11.43
CA SER A 253 2.86 -9.97 11.71
C SER A 253 3.00 -11.39 12.23
N PRO A 254 2.35 -11.74 13.35
CA PRO A 254 2.28 -13.10 13.87
C PRO A 254 1.20 -13.96 13.18
N TRP A 255 0.51 -13.42 12.18
CA TRP A 255 -0.55 -14.11 11.45
C TRP A 255 -0.22 -14.27 9.97
N ASP A 256 -0.87 -15.27 9.37
CA ASP A 256 -0.85 -15.46 7.93
C ASP A 256 -1.70 -14.40 7.23
N TYR A 257 -1.37 -14.14 5.98
CA TYR A 257 -2.11 -13.19 5.15
C TYR A 257 -3.50 -13.72 4.79
N HIS A 258 -4.51 -12.87 4.95
CA HIS A 258 -5.86 -13.10 4.44
C HIS A 258 -6.36 -11.88 3.66
N MET A 259 -7.13 -12.14 2.60
CA MET A 259 -7.66 -11.10 1.70
C MET A 259 -8.87 -10.36 2.26
N GLU A 260 -9.61 -11.00 3.17
CA GLU A 260 -10.80 -10.43 3.76
C GLU A 260 -10.44 -9.25 4.67
N LYS A 261 -11.18 -8.13 4.54
CA LYS A 261 -11.09 -7.04 5.49
C LYS A 261 -11.80 -7.47 6.78
N LYS A 262 -11.04 -7.90 7.75
CA LYS A 262 -11.55 -8.20 9.10
C LYS A 262 -11.25 -7.03 10.03
N THR A 263 -12.20 -6.71 10.88
CA THR A 263 -11.94 -5.79 11.99
C THR A 263 -11.07 -6.52 13.01
N ILE A 264 -10.01 -5.86 13.48
CA ILE A 264 -9.15 -6.42 14.53
C ILE A 264 -9.97 -6.73 15.78
N THR A 265 -9.82 -7.94 16.32
CA THR A 265 -10.52 -8.36 17.54
C THR A 265 -9.81 -7.81 18.79
N ARG A 266 -10.51 -7.83 19.93
CA ARG A 266 -9.92 -7.43 21.20
C ARG A 266 -8.74 -8.33 21.60
N GLU A 267 -8.88 -9.62 21.37
CA GLU A 267 -7.84 -10.61 21.65
C GLU A 267 -6.59 -10.32 20.84
N GLN A 268 -6.75 -10.05 19.54
CA GLN A 268 -5.63 -9.66 18.66
C GLN A 268 -4.96 -8.36 19.12
N CYS A 269 -5.75 -7.37 19.60
CA CYS A 269 -5.19 -6.14 20.15
C CYS A 269 -4.32 -6.41 21.39
N LEU A 270 -4.79 -7.26 22.31
CA LEU A 270 -4.05 -7.62 23.51
C LEU A 270 -2.77 -8.40 23.16
N GLU A 271 -2.85 -9.33 22.23
CA GLU A 271 -1.72 -10.12 21.73
C GLU A 271 -0.64 -9.25 21.10
N LEU A 272 -1.02 -8.27 20.27
CA LEU A 272 -0.08 -7.34 19.66
C LEU A 272 0.59 -6.42 20.70
N ASN A 273 -0.18 -5.95 21.68
CA ASN A 273 0.37 -5.12 22.76
C ASN A 273 1.36 -5.91 23.62
N GLU A 274 1.02 -7.11 24.04
CA GLU A 274 1.92 -8.01 24.75
C GLU A 274 3.19 -8.28 23.93
N MET A 275 3.04 -8.54 22.65
CA MET A 275 4.19 -8.75 21.76
C MET A 275 5.06 -7.49 21.66
N ALA A 276 4.46 -6.30 21.60
CA ALA A 276 5.21 -5.04 21.58
C ALA A 276 6.04 -4.86 22.87
N GLU A 277 5.44 -5.14 24.02
CA GLU A 277 6.11 -5.06 25.31
C GLU A 277 7.25 -6.07 25.42
N ARG A 278 7.04 -7.33 25.04
CA ARG A 278 8.09 -8.37 25.05
C ARG A 278 9.25 -8.05 24.10
N ILE A 279 8.99 -7.50 22.91
CA ILE A 279 10.04 -7.06 21.99
C ILE A 279 10.83 -5.90 22.61
N ALA A 280 10.16 -4.96 23.26
CA ALA A 280 10.84 -3.84 23.92
C ALA A 280 11.71 -4.30 25.12
N GLU A 281 11.26 -5.30 25.86
CA GLU A 281 12.01 -5.90 26.98
C GLU A 281 13.16 -6.82 26.53
N GLY A 282 13.21 -7.20 25.26
CA GLY A 282 14.21 -8.11 24.71
C GLY A 282 14.03 -9.58 25.14
N ARG A 283 12.79 -9.98 25.45
CA ARG A 283 12.44 -11.32 25.95
C ARG A 283 11.79 -12.19 24.89
#